data_fe3a29cdafff2a55ecdd9f9ace1698a9
#
_entry.id   fe3a29cdafff2a55ecdd9f9ace1698a9
#
_cell.length_a   1.000
_cell.length_b   1.000
_cell.length_c   1.000
_cell.angle_alpha   90.00
_cell.angle_beta   90.00
_cell.angle_gamma   90.00
#
_symmetry.space_group_name_H-M   'P 1'
#
loop_
_entity.id
_entity.type
_entity.pdbx_description
1 polymer ?
#
loop_
_entity_poly.entity_id
_entity_poly.type
_entity_poly.pdbx_seq_one_letter_code
_entity_poly.pdbx_strand_id
1 'polypeptide(L)'
;MTLLDEALEAWGFAREGVIDEIENLSDRDMDFRPADESRTVAELVAHILESGAMMAGELSRPDADFRRKSYPALLKEHARGIRLKGTRRELLAALRKTFRDGSGKLRKAGDLQMLQLITRFDGKKGTRLTWMHHGIGHEEYHRRQIALCA
;
A
#
# COMPACT_ATOMS: atom_id res chain seq x y z
N MET A 1 16.79 8.29 14.85
CA MET A 1 15.93 7.89 13.72
C MET A 1 16.67 6.88 12.85
N THR A 2 16.06 5.76 12.57
CA THR A 2 16.63 4.70 11.74
C THR A 2 16.18 4.83 10.29
N LEU A 3 16.79 4.05 9.39
CA LEU A 3 16.36 4.00 8.00
C LEU A 3 14.92 3.49 7.86
N LEU A 4 14.50 2.57 8.72
CA LEU A 4 13.11 2.11 8.74
C LEU A 4 12.18 3.23 9.19
N ASP A 5 12.55 4.00 10.21
CA ASP A 5 11.75 5.14 10.65
C ASP A 5 11.55 6.15 9.52
N GLU A 6 12.62 6.44 8.77
CA GLU A 6 12.54 7.35 7.63
C GLU A 6 11.64 6.81 6.52
N ALA A 7 11.73 5.52 6.24
CA ALA A 7 10.86 4.88 5.24
C ALA A 7 9.40 4.88 5.70
N LEU A 8 9.13 4.65 6.98
CA LEU A 8 7.78 4.71 7.53
C LEU A 8 7.21 6.13 7.47
N GLU A 9 8.04 7.13 7.71
CA GLU A 9 7.65 8.53 7.53
C GLU A 9 7.27 8.82 6.07
N ALA A 10 8.06 8.33 5.13
CA ALA A 10 7.78 8.49 3.70
C ALA A 10 6.46 7.78 3.30
N TRP A 11 6.22 6.59 3.82
CA TRP A 11 4.95 5.90 3.58
C TRP A 11 3.78 6.66 4.19
N GLY A 12 3.95 7.18 5.42
CA GLY A 12 2.96 8.02 6.08
C GLY A 12 2.61 9.26 5.27
N PHE A 13 3.61 9.90 4.69
CA PHE A 13 3.40 11.07 3.82
C PHE A 13 2.58 10.68 2.57
N ALA A 14 2.91 9.56 1.93
CA ALA A 14 2.18 9.07 0.77
C ALA A 14 0.72 8.75 1.14
N ARG A 15 0.51 8.04 2.25
CA ARG A 15 -0.82 7.64 2.72
C ARG A 15 -1.67 8.85 3.12
N GLU A 16 -1.10 9.82 3.84
CA GLU A 16 -1.79 11.05 4.17
C GLU A 16 -2.19 11.81 2.89
N GLY A 17 -1.33 11.79 1.88
CA GLY A 17 -1.66 12.38 0.59
C GLY A 17 -2.86 11.73 -0.09
N VAL A 18 -2.95 10.40 -0.04
CA VAL A 18 -4.12 9.67 -0.56
C VAL A 18 -5.37 10.07 0.22
N ILE A 19 -5.27 10.09 1.54
CA ILE A 19 -6.39 10.47 2.43
C ILE A 19 -6.87 11.89 2.10
N ASP A 20 -5.94 12.83 1.96
CA ASP A 20 -6.28 14.23 1.63
C ASP A 20 -7.00 14.33 0.28
N GLU A 21 -6.55 13.59 -0.73
CA GLU A 21 -7.20 13.58 -2.05
C GLU A 21 -8.63 13.05 -1.94
N ILE A 22 -8.84 11.97 -1.17
CA ILE A 22 -10.17 11.39 -0.99
C ILE A 22 -11.08 12.32 -0.16
N GLU A 23 -10.53 13.01 0.84
CA GLU A 23 -11.30 13.97 1.64
C GLU A 23 -11.78 15.16 0.80
N ASN A 24 -11.03 15.52 -0.24
CA ASN A 24 -11.41 16.60 -1.16
C ASN A 24 -12.48 16.18 -2.18
N LEU A 25 -12.80 14.90 -2.27
CA LEU A 25 -13.83 14.39 -3.17
C LEU A 25 -15.15 14.24 -2.44
N SER A 26 -16.26 14.26 -3.20
CA SER A 26 -17.57 13.90 -2.66
C SER A 26 -17.79 12.39 -2.71
N ASP A 27 -18.82 11.92 -2.01
CA ASP A 27 -19.20 10.49 -2.06
C ASP A 27 -19.50 10.05 -3.50
N ARG A 28 -20.08 10.93 -4.28
CA ARG A 28 -20.44 10.69 -5.67
C ARG A 28 -19.22 10.49 -6.57
N ASP A 29 -18.12 11.22 -6.28
CA ASP A 29 -16.89 11.16 -7.06
C ASP A 29 -16.20 9.80 -6.94
N MET A 30 -16.54 9.01 -5.93
CA MET A 30 -15.94 7.69 -5.74
C MET A 30 -16.24 6.73 -6.89
N ASP A 31 -17.33 6.95 -7.60
CA ASP A 31 -17.72 6.12 -8.75
C ASP A 31 -17.19 6.64 -10.08
N PHE A 32 -16.48 7.76 -10.07
CA PHE A 32 -15.91 8.36 -11.28
C PHE A 32 -14.76 7.53 -11.82
N ARG A 33 -14.73 7.39 -13.14
CA ARG A 33 -13.60 6.81 -13.89
C ARG A 33 -13.28 7.69 -15.09
N PRO A 34 -11.98 7.97 -15.35
CA PRO A 34 -11.61 8.84 -16.49
C PRO A 34 -11.88 8.22 -17.86
N ALA A 35 -11.89 6.90 -17.96
CA ALA A 35 -12.18 6.16 -19.20
C ALA A 35 -12.88 4.84 -18.84
N ASP A 36 -13.56 4.24 -19.82
CA ASP A 36 -14.32 3.01 -19.60
C ASP A 36 -13.48 1.85 -19.06
N GLU A 37 -12.20 1.79 -19.48
CA GLU A 37 -11.26 0.74 -19.07
C GLU A 37 -10.53 1.09 -17.78
N SER A 38 -10.66 2.31 -17.29
CA SER A 38 -9.97 2.76 -16.08
C SER A 38 -10.66 2.28 -14.82
N ARG A 39 -9.89 2.19 -13.74
CA ARG A 39 -10.48 2.00 -12.42
C ARG A 39 -11.27 3.22 -12.00
N THR A 40 -12.32 3.02 -11.22
CA THR A 40 -12.98 4.11 -10.51
C THR A 40 -12.08 4.59 -9.37
N VAL A 41 -12.39 5.74 -8.79
CA VAL A 41 -11.67 6.24 -7.60
C VAL A 41 -11.75 5.20 -6.48
N ALA A 42 -12.92 4.62 -6.23
CA ALA A 42 -13.08 3.59 -5.19
C ALA A 42 -12.21 2.35 -5.48
N GLU A 43 -12.11 1.95 -6.74
CA GLU A 43 -11.26 0.82 -7.14
C GLU A 43 -9.78 1.14 -6.99
N LEU A 44 -9.36 2.39 -7.23
CA LEU A 44 -7.99 2.83 -6.96
C LEU A 44 -7.67 2.76 -5.48
N VAL A 45 -8.59 3.20 -4.62
CA VAL A 45 -8.42 3.11 -3.17
C VAL A 45 -8.31 1.65 -2.73
N ALA A 46 -9.16 0.77 -3.25
CA ALA A 46 -9.09 -0.67 -2.96
C ALA A 46 -7.73 -1.24 -3.33
N HIS A 47 -7.19 -0.85 -4.48
CA HIS A 47 -5.88 -1.31 -4.93
C HIS A 47 -4.74 -0.77 -4.03
N ILE A 48 -4.83 0.46 -3.58
CA ILE A 48 -3.87 1.04 -2.61
C ILE A 48 -3.92 0.25 -1.30
N LEU A 49 -5.13 -0.06 -0.82
CA LEU A 49 -5.32 -0.82 0.42
C LEU A 49 -4.70 -2.21 0.34
N GLU A 50 -5.00 -2.96 -0.72
CA GLU A 50 -4.48 -4.32 -0.86
C GLU A 50 -2.97 -4.34 -1.12
N SER A 51 -2.45 -3.39 -1.91
CA SER A 51 -1.02 -3.30 -2.20
C SER A 51 -0.21 -2.94 -0.97
N GLY A 52 -0.70 -1.99 -0.17
CA GLY A 52 -0.03 -1.60 1.07
C GLY A 52 -0.04 -2.73 2.10
N ALA A 53 -1.14 -3.45 2.22
CA ALA A 53 -1.24 -4.60 3.11
C ALA A 53 -0.29 -5.73 2.68
N MET A 54 -0.18 -5.98 1.38
CA MET A 54 0.74 -6.98 0.84
C MET A 54 2.19 -6.55 1.10
N MET A 55 2.52 -5.31 0.84
CA MET A 55 3.86 -4.79 1.10
C MET A 55 4.26 -4.99 2.56
N ALA A 56 3.46 -4.48 3.50
CA ALA A 56 3.77 -4.59 4.92
C ALA A 56 3.78 -6.05 5.39
N GLY A 57 2.83 -6.85 4.91
CA GLY A 57 2.71 -8.25 5.27
C GLY A 57 3.87 -9.09 4.78
N GLU A 58 4.25 -8.97 3.51
CA GLU A 58 5.38 -9.73 2.95
C GLU A 58 6.73 -9.28 3.52
N LEU A 59 6.93 -7.98 3.63
CA LEU A 59 8.21 -7.47 4.14
C LEU A 59 8.43 -7.78 5.62
N SER A 60 7.37 -8.01 6.38
CA SER A 60 7.48 -8.36 7.80
C SER A 60 7.61 -9.88 8.03
N ARG A 61 7.45 -10.71 7.00
CA ARG A 61 7.63 -12.16 7.13
C ARG A 61 9.12 -12.50 7.29
N PRO A 62 9.44 -13.55 8.08
CA PRO A 62 10.83 -14.01 8.19
C PRO A 62 11.38 -14.63 6.90
N ASP A 63 10.50 -15.13 6.01
CA ASP A 63 10.87 -15.71 4.72
C ASP A 63 11.30 -14.62 3.74
N ALA A 64 12.30 -14.92 2.91
CA ALA A 64 12.91 -13.96 2.00
C ALA A 64 12.48 -14.11 0.52
N ASP A 65 11.59 -15.05 0.20
CA ASP A 65 11.18 -15.32 -1.17
C ASP A 65 9.80 -14.74 -1.47
N PHE A 66 9.76 -13.65 -2.23
CA PHE A 66 8.50 -13.02 -2.66
C PHE A 66 7.83 -13.76 -3.81
N ARG A 67 8.48 -14.80 -4.35
CA ARG A 67 7.90 -15.63 -5.41
C ARG A 67 7.24 -16.91 -4.86
N ARG A 68 7.05 -17.00 -3.55
CA ARG A 68 6.39 -18.15 -2.91
C ARG A 68 4.97 -18.38 -3.41
N LYS A 69 4.32 -17.33 -3.88
CA LYS A 69 2.99 -17.33 -4.50
C LYS A 69 2.97 -16.28 -5.62
N SER A 70 1.98 -16.37 -6.49
CA SER A 70 1.77 -15.33 -7.50
C SER A 70 1.41 -14.00 -6.84
N TYR A 71 1.69 -12.90 -7.53
CA TYR A 71 1.37 -11.56 -7.05
C TYR A 71 -0.13 -11.42 -6.71
N PRO A 72 -1.08 -11.83 -7.59
CA PRO A 72 -2.50 -11.78 -7.22
C PRO A 72 -2.86 -12.60 -5.99
N ALA A 73 -2.23 -13.75 -5.80
CA ALA A 73 -2.47 -14.59 -4.63
C ALA A 73 -1.97 -13.93 -3.34
N LEU A 74 -0.83 -13.22 -3.41
CA LEU A 74 -0.30 -12.48 -2.26
C LEU A 74 -1.20 -11.29 -1.90
N LEU A 75 -1.69 -10.56 -2.89
CA LEU A 75 -2.65 -9.48 -2.66
C LEU A 75 -3.89 -10.00 -1.91
N LYS A 76 -4.43 -11.11 -2.38
CA LYS A 76 -5.62 -11.72 -1.79
C LYS A 76 -5.35 -12.21 -0.36
N GLU A 77 -4.19 -12.82 -0.12
CA GLU A 77 -3.82 -13.33 1.19
C GLU A 77 -3.78 -12.20 2.22
N HIS A 78 -3.07 -11.12 1.90
CA HIS A 78 -2.87 -10.01 2.83
C HIS A 78 -4.07 -9.06 2.93
N ALA A 79 -5.01 -9.14 1.98
CA ALA A 79 -6.23 -8.35 2.03
C ALA A 79 -7.32 -8.95 2.93
N ARG A 80 -7.10 -10.14 3.47
CA ARG A 80 -8.07 -10.77 4.37
C ARG A 80 -8.34 -9.88 5.57
N GLY A 81 -9.62 -9.66 5.85
CA GLY A 81 -10.04 -8.82 6.97
C GLY A 81 -9.95 -7.33 6.69
N ILE A 82 -9.53 -6.93 5.50
CA ILE A 82 -9.46 -5.52 5.11
C ILE A 82 -10.69 -5.14 4.30
N ARG A 83 -11.28 -4.01 4.64
CA ARG A 83 -12.41 -3.47 3.88
C ARG A 83 -11.90 -2.86 2.59
N LEU A 84 -12.21 -3.50 1.46
CA LEU A 84 -11.83 -3.02 0.12
C LEU A 84 -12.97 -2.30 -0.59
N LYS A 85 -14.20 -2.48 -0.14
CA LYS A 85 -15.40 -1.85 -0.71
C LYS A 85 -16.21 -1.20 0.40
N GLY A 86 -16.85 -0.10 0.07
CA GLY A 86 -17.69 0.59 1.02
C GLY A 86 -17.88 2.05 0.67
N THR A 87 -18.42 2.81 1.59
CA THR A 87 -18.60 4.26 1.45
C THR A 87 -17.24 4.96 1.49
N ARG A 88 -17.22 6.21 1.03
CA ARG A 88 -16.02 7.06 1.13
C ARG A 88 -15.49 7.10 2.57
N ARG A 89 -16.38 7.30 3.52
CA ARG A 89 -16.04 7.35 4.96
C ARG A 89 -15.42 6.04 5.45
N GLU A 90 -15.99 4.91 5.03
CA GLU A 90 -15.46 3.59 5.39
C GLU A 90 -14.09 3.33 4.77
N LEU A 91 -13.89 3.75 3.53
CA LEU A 91 -12.59 3.61 2.85
C LEU A 91 -11.53 4.53 3.48
N LEU A 92 -11.90 5.74 3.89
CA LEU A 92 -10.99 6.62 4.63
C LEU A 92 -10.54 5.97 5.95
N ALA A 93 -11.48 5.38 6.68
CA ALA A 93 -11.16 4.66 7.91
C ALA A 93 -10.22 3.48 7.65
N ALA A 94 -10.46 2.73 6.56
CA ALA A 94 -9.61 1.62 6.16
C ALA A 94 -8.19 2.08 5.80
N LEU A 95 -8.05 3.20 5.10
CA LEU A 95 -6.74 3.78 4.76
C LEU A 95 -5.94 4.10 6.03
N ARG A 96 -6.58 4.70 7.03
CA ARG A 96 -5.92 5.01 8.31
C ARG A 96 -5.54 3.76 9.08
N LYS A 97 -6.47 2.83 9.19
CA LYS A 97 -6.27 1.58 9.95
C LYS A 97 -5.17 0.71 9.34
N THR A 98 -5.18 0.51 8.03
CA THR A 98 -4.20 -0.35 7.36
C THR A 98 -2.79 0.22 7.42
N PHE A 99 -2.66 1.54 7.38
CA PHE A 99 -1.35 2.17 7.58
C PHE A 99 -0.84 1.93 9.01
N ARG A 100 -1.69 2.14 10.00
CA ARG A 100 -1.32 1.91 11.39
C ARG A 100 -0.92 0.45 11.64
N ASP A 101 -1.72 -0.49 11.14
CA ASP A 101 -1.46 -1.92 11.32
C ASP A 101 -0.21 -2.37 10.56
N GLY A 102 -0.04 -1.92 9.32
CA GLY A 102 1.13 -2.23 8.50
C GLY A 102 2.42 -1.65 9.08
N SER A 103 2.37 -0.41 9.54
CA SER A 103 3.51 0.23 10.21
C SER A 103 3.92 -0.54 11.46
N GLY A 104 2.94 -1.01 12.24
CA GLY A 104 3.19 -1.84 13.42
C GLY A 104 3.90 -3.14 13.07
N LYS A 105 3.48 -3.81 11.99
CA LYS A 105 4.13 -5.03 11.52
C LYS A 105 5.59 -4.80 11.12
N LEU A 106 5.85 -3.73 10.38
CA LEU A 106 7.20 -3.39 9.95
C LEU A 106 8.10 -3.00 11.11
N ARG A 107 7.59 -2.22 12.07
CA ARG A 107 8.35 -1.87 13.28
C ARG A 107 8.69 -3.11 14.11
N LYS A 108 7.76 -4.04 14.23
CA LYS A 108 7.98 -5.29 14.96
C LYS A 108 9.04 -6.14 14.29
N ALA A 109 9.08 -6.18 12.96
CA ALA A 109 10.12 -6.89 12.20
C ALA A 109 11.50 -6.28 12.44
N GLY A 110 11.59 -4.95 12.51
CA GLY A 110 12.77 -4.23 12.93
C GLY A 110 13.73 -3.87 11.81
N ASP A 111 14.69 -3.01 12.13
CA ASP A 111 15.62 -2.43 11.16
C ASP A 111 16.54 -3.47 10.52
N LEU A 112 17.05 -4.41 11.31
CA LEU A 112 17.97 -5.43 10.78
C LEU A 112 17.28 -6.30 9.74
N GLN A 113 16.01 -6.66 9.96
CA GLN A 113 15.26 -7.43 8.97
C GLN A 113 15.09 -6.65 7.68
N MET A 114 14.84 -5.36 7.76
CA MET A 114 14.63 -4.52 6.57
C MET A 114 15.88 -4.36 5.72
N LEU A 115 17.06 -4.62 6.29
CA LEU A 115 18.33 -4.60 5.55
C LEU A 115 18.69 -5.93 4.92
N GLN A 116 17.93 -7.00 5.18
CA GLN A 116 18.16 -8.31 4.61
C GLN A 116 17.78 -8.35 3.14
N LEU A 117 18.55 -9.13 2.36
CA LEU A 117 18.27 -9.35 0.96
C LEU A 117 17.06 -10.27 0.79
N ILE A 118 16.26 -9.97 -0.20
CA ILE A 118 15.14 -10.79 -0.63
C ILE A 118 15.26 -11.09 -2.12
N THR A 119 14.57 -12.13 -2.58
CA THR A 119 14.34 -12.36 -3.99
C THR A 119 13.02 -11.68 -4.36
N ARG A 120 13.12 -10.67 -5.23
CA ARG A 120 11.97 -9.84 -5.64
C ARG A 120 11.14 -10.59 -6.69
N PHE A 121 9.96 -10.03 -7.00
CA PHE A 121 9.07 -10.59 -8.04
C PHE A 121 9.74 -10.67 -9.42
N ASP A 122 10.66 -9.78 -9.70
CA ASP A 122 11.42 -9.77 -10.97
C ASP A 122 12.61 -10.77 -10.96
N GLY A 123 12.77 -11.51 -9.87
CA GLY A 123 13.85 -12.48 -9.72
C GLY A 123 15.18 -11.87 -9.27
N LYS A 124 15.27 -10.56 -9.18
CA LYS A 124 16.49 -9.88 -8.73
C LYS A 124 16.57 -9.82 -7.21
N LYS A 125 17.80 -9.65 -6.71
CA LYS A 125 18.05 -9.45 -5.29
C LYS A 125 18.00 -7.96 -4.93
N GLY A 126 17.54 -7.67 -3.74
CA GLY A 126 17.54 -6.33 -3.17
C GLY A 126 17.17 -6.41 -1.70
N THR A 127 17.36 -5.32 -0.95
CA THR A 127 16.95 -5.29 0.46
C THR A 127 15.44 -5.17 0.54
N ARG A 128 14.87 -5.61 1.66
CA ARG A 128 13.45 -5.38 1.97
C ARG A 128 13.14 -3.88 1.94
N LEU A 129 14.06 -3.07 2.45
CA LEU A 129 13.89 -1.61 2.49
C LEU A 129 13.76 -1.02 1.09
N THR A 130 14.57 -1.46 0.12
CA THR A 130 14.43 -1.04 -1.28
C THR A 130 13.04 -1.40 -1.83
N TRP A 131 12.56 -2.60 -1.53
CA TRP A 131 11.23 -3.01 -2.00
C TRP A 131 10.12 -2.18 -1.33
N MET A 132 10.30 -1.80 -0.08
CA MET A 132 9.39 -0.87 0.59
C MET A 132 9.31 0.48 -0.15
N HIS A 133 10.44 1.01 -0.60
CA HIS A 133 10.46 2.23 -1.41
C HIS A 133 9.69 2.07 -2.72
N HIS A 134 9.77 0.90 -3.36
CA HIS A 134 8.96 0.60 -4.55
C HIS A 134 7.46 0.67 -4.20
N GLY A 135 7.06 0.09 -3.07
CA GLY A 135 5.66 0.14 -2.63
C GLY A 135 5.18 1.56 -2.34
N ILE A 136 6.03 2.37 -1.72
CA ILE A 136 5.71 3.78 -1.46
C ILE A 136 5.55 4.54 -2.77
N GLY A 137 6.45 4.33 -3.73
CA GLY A 137 6.36 4.94 -5.05
C GLY A 137 5.09 4.55 -5.81
N HIS A 138 4.67 3.29 -5.67
CA HIS A 138 3.43 2.79 -6.25
C HIS A 138 2.21 3.52 -5.65
N GLU A 139 2.20 3.72 -4.36
CA GLU A 139 1.11 4.45 -3.69
C GLU A 139 1.06 5.92 -4.15
N GLU A 140 2.21 6.56 -4.28
CA GLU A 140 2.32 7.93 -4.79
C GLU A 140 1.83 8.04 -6.25
N TYR A 141 2.11 7.03 -7.07
CA TYR A 141 1.62 6.96 -8.43
C TYR A 141 0.08 6.96 -8.46
N HIS A 142 -0.55 6.14 -7.65
CA HIS A 142 -2.01 6.07 -7.60
C HIS A 142 -2.63 7.30 -6.94
N ARG A 143 -1.96 7.92 -5.98
CA ARG A 143 -2.36 9.20 -5.42
C ARG A 143 -2.51 10.25 -6.50
N ARG A 144 -1.55 10.31 -7.42
CA ARG A 144 -1.60 11.27 -8.53
C ARG A 144 -2.77 10.99 -9.48
N GLN A 145 -3.07 9.73 -9.71
CA GLN A 145 -4.24 9.35 -10.51
C GLN A 145 -5.54 9.83 -9.86
N ILE A 146 -5.66 9.70 -8.55
CA ILE A 146 -6.83 10.18 -7.81
C ILE A 146 -6.93 11.71 -7.91
N ALA A 147 -5.82 12.42 -7.75
CA ALA A 147 -5.79 13.87 -7.85
C ALA A 147 -6.31 14.37 -9.20
N LEU A 148 -6.03 13.64 -10.29
CA LEU A 148 -6.52 13.98 -11.61
C LEU A 148 -8.01 13.72 -11.79
N CYS A 149 -8.63 12.96 -10.92
CA CYS A 149 -10.06 12.69 -10.96
C CYS A 149 -10.91 13.77 -10.25
N ALA A 150 -10.25 14.68 -9.55
CA ALA A 150 -10.93 15.74 -8.79
C ALA A 150 -11.55 16.83 -9.69
#